data_d277916d0db50ea2933b0ec277764176
#
_entry.id   d277916d0db50ea2933b0ec277764176
#
_cell.length_a   1.000
_cell.length_b   1.000
_cell.length_c   1.000
_cell.angle_alpha   90.00
_cell.angle_beta   90.00
_cell.angle_gamma   90.00
#
_symmetry.space_group_name_H-M   'P 1'
#
loop_
_entity.id
_entity.type
_entity.pdbx_description
1 polymer ?
#
loop_
_entity_poly.entity_id
_entity_poly.type
_entity_poly.pdbx_seq_one_letter_code
_entity_poly.pdbx_strand_id
1 'polypeptide(L)'
;MSLPIVLAALAAIPIAVVQSSFVEWAFHRYWLHRPWLPKGAFTSHTLIHHQLCKFDDTFRVVEEEQKEALSFAWWGGPTLIAISTAPWALVGLGLWLAGLELPFTAFVAAFALTVSAYYVGYEGLHYLMHKPTLRFVERSRYFRFIEKHHRIHHARMDRNLNVLLPLADLVLGTLVLEAASPGVTPDGARRLARRHSAFGRRLDAAGKQLAE
;
A
#
# COMPACT_ATOMS: atom_id res chain seq x y z
N MET A 1 -22.25 -27.30 -2.12
CA MET A 1 -21.31 -26.84 -3.15
C MET A 1 -20.60 -28.06 -3.73
N SER A 2 -20.47 -28.16 -5.05
CA SER A 2 -19.72 -29.28 -5.67
C SER A 2 -18.20 -29.13 -5.41
N LEU A 3 -17.50 -30.26 -5.36
CA LEU A 3 -16.04 -30.26 -5.12
C LEU A 3 -15.25 -29.39 -6.11
N PRO A 4 -15.55 -29.35 -7.43
CA PRO A 4 -14.85 -28.46 -8.37
C PRO A 4 -15.00 -26.98 -8.04
N ILE A 5 -16.16 -26.55 -7.56
CA ILE A 5 -16.39 -25.15 -7.13
C ILE A 5 -15.51 -24.78 -5.95
N VAL A 6 -15.43 -25.67 -4.95
CA VAL A 6 -14.58 -25.46 -3.76
C VAL A 6 -13.11 -25.39 -4.16
N LEU A 7 -12.65 -26.31 -5.00
CA LEU A 7 -11.26 -26.35 -5.44
C LEU A 7 -10.88 -25.10 -6.26
N ALA A 8 -11.77 -24.61 -7.13
CA ALA A 8 -11.56 -23.40 -7.90
C ALA A 8 -11.43 -22.17 -6.97
N ALA A 9 -12.32 -22.04 -5.98
CA ALA A 9 -12.25 -20.96 -5.01
C ALA A 9 -10.97 -21.03 -4.15
N LEU A 10 -10.59 -22.21 -3.69
CA LEU A 10 -9.36 -22.39 -2.90
C LEU A 10 -8.10 -22.11 -3.71
N ALA A 11 -8.06 -22.48 -5.00
CA ALA A 11 -6.94 -22.18 -5.89
C ALA A 11 -6.78 -20.67 -6.14
N ALA A 12 -7.88 -19.92 -6.16
CA ALA A 12 -7.85 -18.47 -6.36
C ALA A 12 -7.09 -17.71 -5.25
N ILE A 13 -7.17 -18.19 -4.00
CA ILE A 13 -6.59 -17.49 -2.84
C ILE A 13 -5.08 -17.30 -2.97
N PRO A 14 -4.24 -18.35 -3.10
CA PRO A 14 -2.80 -18.17 -3.21
C PRO A 14 -2.40 -17.38 -4.47
N ILE A 15 -3.10 -17.56 -5.58
CA ILE A 15 -2.87 -16.81 -6.81
C ILE A 15 -3.14 -15.32 -6.59
N ALA A 16 -4.26 -14.97 -5.94
CA ALA A 16 -4.60 -13.58 -5.63
C ALA A 16 -3.59 -12.95 -4.68
N VAL A 17 -3.13 -13.66 -3.65
CA VAL A 17 -2.13 -13.16 -2.69
C VAL A 17 -0.79 -12.88 -3.40
N VAL A 18 -0.31 -13.82 -4.21
CA VAL A 18 0.93 -13.64 -4.99
C VAL A 18 0.79 -12.47 -5.94
N GLN A 19 -0.27 -12.46 -6.76
CA GLN A 19 -0.51 -11.35 -7.70
C GLN A 19 -0.61 -10.00 -6.98
N SER A 20 -1.31 -9.93 -5.86
CA SER A 20 -1.46 -8.69 -5.08
C SER A 20 -0.11 -8.15 -4.61
N SER A 21 0.81 -9.01 -4.16
CA SER A 21 2.15 -8.56 -3.77
C SER A 21 2.93 -7.96 -4.95
N PHE A 22 2.84 -8.55 -6.15
CA PHE A 22 3.51 -8.01 -7.34
C PHE A 22 2.82 -6.74 -7.87
N VAL A 23 1.49 -6.67 -7.83
CA VAL A 23 0.72 -5.47 -8.20
C VAL A 23 1.03 -4.33 -7.25
N GLU A 24 1.05 -4.59 -5.94
CA GLU A 24 1.44 -3.63 -4.91
C GLU A 24 2.83 -3.06 -5.19
N TRP A 25 3.83 -3.95 -5.38
CA TRP A 25 5.20 -3.56 -5.69
C TRP A 25 5.29 -2.69 -6.95
N ALA A 26 4.63 -3.11 -8.05
CA ALA A 26 4.63 -2.39 -9.31
C ALA A 26 3.92 -1.03 -9.20
N PHE A 27 2.75 -1.01 -8.54
CA PHE A 27 2.00 0.22 -8.31
C PHE A 27 2.81 1.20 -7.44
N HIS A 28 3.40 0.72 -6.36
CA HIS A 28 4.23 1.52 -5.46
C HIS A 28 5.43 2.11 -6.21
N ARG A 29 6.16 1.29 -6.98
CA ARG A 29 7.34 1.72 -7.71
C ARG A 29 7.04 2.70 -8.83
N TYR A 30 5.97 2.48 -9.60
CA TYR A 30 5.76 3.17 -10.87
C TYR A 30 4.68 4.25 -10.81
N TRP A 31 3.69 4.16 -9.92
CA TRP A 31 2.64 5.17 -9.80
C TRP A 31 2.77 6.03 -8.55
N LEU A 32 3.23 5.46 -7.44
CA LEU A 32 3.39 6.22 -6.23
C LEU A 32 4.72 7.00 -6.18
N HIS A 33 5.80 6.46 -6.76
CA HIS A 33 7.13 7.09 -6.74
C HIS A 33 7.57 7.72 -8.07
N ARG A 34 6.75 7.70 -9.10
CA ARG A 34 7.04 8.38 -10.36
C ARG A 34 5.86 9.24 -10.80
N PRO A 35 6.10 10.41 -11.43
CA PRO A 35 5.04 11.34 -11.82
C PRO A 35 4.29 10.89 -13.09
N TRP A 36 3.86 9.63 -13.12
CA TRP A 36 3.02 9.09 -14.18
C TRP A 36 1.56 9.53 -14.01
N LEU A 37 0.79 9.45 -15.07
CA LEU A 37 -0.63 9.78 -15.02
C LEU A 37 -1.44 8.59 -14.41
N PRO A 38 -2.40 8.86 -13.53
CA PRO A 38 -2.76 10.18 -12.97
C PRO A 38 -1.76 10.65 -11.92
N LYS A 39 -1.33 11.90 -11.98
CA LYS A 39 -0.32 12.49 -11.08
C LYS A 39 -0.74 12.54 -9.61
N GLY A 40 -2.03 12.43 -9.33
CA GLY A 40 -2.57 12.50 -7.97
C GLY A 40 -1.94 11.47 -7.02
N ALA A 41 -1.75 10.22 -7.47
CA ALA A 41 -1.12 9.16 -6.66
C ALA A 41 0.33 9.53 -6.27
N PHE A 42 1.14 10.00 -7.21
CA PHE A 42 2.50 10.48 -6.95
C PHE A 42 2.50 11.68 -6.01
N THR A 43 1.61 12.66 -6.22
CA THR A 43 1.53 13.86 -5.37
C THR A 43 1.18 13.48 -3.94
N SER A 44 0.14 12.69 -3.73
CA SER A 44 -0.29 12.30 -2.38
C SER A 44 0.75 11.45 -1.67
N HIS A 45 1.36 10.49 -2.37
CA HIS A 45 2.30 9.57 -1.74
C HIS A 45 3.72 10.16 -1.63
N THR A 46 4.34 10.55 -2.73
CA THR A 46 5.75 10.98 -2.70
C THR A 46 5.92 12.42 -2.22
N LEU A 47 5.06 13.36 -2.65
CA LEU A 47 5.23 14.76 -2.32
C LEU A 47 4.56 15.17 -1.01
N ILE A 48 3.59 14.39 -0.52
CA ILE A 48 2.91 14.67 0.76
C ILE A 48 3.33 13.64 1.80
N HIS A 49 2.93 12.37 1.64
CA HIS A 49 3.15 11.33 2.64
C HIS A 49 4.63 11.15 3.01
N HIS A 50 5.54 10.95 2.04
CA HIS A 50 6.98 10.81 2.30
C HIS A 50 7.65 12.09 2.81
N GLN A 51 7.03 13.26 2.63
CA GLN A 51 7.55 14.49 3.22
C GLN A 51 7.07 14.70 4.65
N LEU A 52 5.90 14.18 5.00
CA LEU A 52 5.39 14.18 6.38
C LEU A 52 6.04 13.09 7.23
N CYS A 53 6.08 11.86 6.71
CA CYS A 53 6.58 10.68 7.40
C CYS A 53 7.96 10.30 6.85
N LYS A 54 9.02 10.50 7.66
CA LYS A 54 10.39 10.18 7.27
C LYS A 54 10.93 9.02 8.11
N PHE A 55 12.12 8.55 7.80
CA PHE A 55 12.77 7.47 8.55
C PHE A 55 13.07 7.81 10.03
N ASP A 56 13.06 9.09 10.38
CA ASP A 56 13.34 9.64 11.70
C ASP A 56 12.13 9.64 12.65
N ASP A 57 12.14 10.47 13.68
CA ASP A 57 11.05 10.59 14.66
C ASP A 57 9.73 11.11 14.06
N THR A 58 9.76 11.65 12.84
CA THR A 58 8.55 12.07 12.11
C THR A 58 7.84 10.94 11.37
N PHE A 59 8.35 9.71 11.43
CA PHE A 59 7.71 8.54 10.81
C PHE A 59 6.28 8.33 11.31
N ARG A 60 6.02 8.64 12.58
CA ARG A 60 4.70 8.55 13.19
C ARG A 60 3.99 9.90 13.16
N VAL A 61 2.76 9.86 12.72
CA VAL A 61 1.86 11.01 12.67
C VAL A 61 1.32 11.32 14.08
N VAL A 62 1.39 12.57 14.48
CA VAL A 62 0.92 13.05 15.78
C VAL A 62 -0.37 13.86 15.63
N GLU A 63 -0.44 14.73 14.63
CA GLU A 63 -1.56 15.64 14.38
C GLU A 63 -2.69 14.93 13.62
N GLU A 64 -3.94 15.26 13.96
CA GLU A 64 -5.11 14.60 13.35
C GLU A 64 -5.25 14.90 11.86
N GLU A 65 -4.92 16.14 11.45
CA GLU A 65 -4.97 16.60 10.06
C GLU A 65 -4.02 15.82 9.13
N GLN A 66 -2.93 15.28 9.69
CA GLN A 66 -1.95 14.50 8.93
C GLN A 66 -2.46 13.11 8.53
N LYS A 67 -3.55 12.62 9.12
CA LYS A 67 -4.12 11.29 8.83
C LYS A 67 -4.58 11.15 7.38
N GLU A 68 -5.02 12.23 6.76
CA GLU A 68 -5.49 12.22 5.37
C GLU A 68 -4.38 11.80 4.39
N ALA A 69 -3.12 12.00 4.77
CA ALA A 69 -1.97 11.57 3.97
C ALA A 69 -1.64 10.07 4.11
N LEU A 70 -2.32 9.33 4.98
CA LEU A 70 -2.03 7.93 5.27
C LEU A 70 -2.86 6.93 4.45
N SER A 71 -3.93 7.38 3.79
CA SER A 71 -4.87 6.53 3.07
C SER A 71 -5.06 6.99 1.64
N PHE A 72 -5.39 6.06 0.76
CA PHE A 72 -5.80 6.40 -0.60
C PHE A 72 -7.17 7.07 -0.63
N ALA A 73 -7.42 7.82 -1.71
CA ALA A 73 -8.77 8.28 -2.01
C ALA A 73 -9.75 7.10 -2.06
N TRP A 74 -10.99 7.30 -1.62
CA TRP A 74 -12.00 6.25 -1.48
C TRP A 74 -12.21 5.39 -2.75
N TRP A 75 -12.00 5.95 -3.92
CA TRP A 75 -12.10 5.25 -5.22
C TRP A 75 -10.85 4.43 -5.58
N GLY A 76 -9.71 4.67 -4.92
CA GLY A 76 -8.44 4.01 -5.22
C GLY A 76 -8.50 2.50 -5.02
N GLY A 77 -9.05 2.05 -3.88
CA GLY A 77 -9.25 0.63 -3.59
C GLY A 77 -10.14 -0.09 -4.61
N PRO A 78 -11.38 0.38 -4.83
CA PRO A 78 -12.25 -0.19 -5.87
C PRO A 78 -11.59 -0.27 -7.24
N THR A 79 -10.83 0.75 -7.63
CA THR A 79 -10.11 0.78 -8.92
C THR A 79 -9.02 -0.29 -8.98
N LEU A 80 -8.19 -0.42 -7.94
CA LEU A 80 -7.13 -1.44 -7.90
C LEU A 80 -7.70 -2.86 -7.88
N ILE A 81 -8.79 -3.09 -7.14
CA ILE A 81 -9.49 -4.38 -7.10
C ILE A 81 -10.05 -4.73 -8.49
N ALA A 82 -10.70 -3.77 -9.15
CA ALA A 82 -11.26 -3.97 -10.50
C ALA A 82 -10.15 -4.27 -11.52
N ILE A 83 -9.07 -3.50 -11.56
CA ILE A 83 -7.94 -3.71 -12.46
C ILE A 83 -7.27 -5.06 -12.21
N SER A 84 -7.10 -5.46 -10.95
CA SER A 84 -6.49 -6.74 -10.58
C SER A 84 -7.35 -7.94 -10.96
N THR A 85 -8.69 -7.80 -10.89
CA THR A 85 -9.66 -8.89 -11.12
C THR A 85 -10.09 -9.01 -12.59
N ALA A 86 -10.15 -7.90 -13.32
CA ALA A 86 -10.63 -7.85 -14.70
C ALA A 86 -9.95 -8.85 -15.66
N PRO A 87 -8.61 -9.07 -15.65
CA PRO A 87 -7.97 -10.07 -16.51
C PRO A 87 -8.54 -11.47 -16.29
N TRP A 88 -8.78 -11.87 -15.05
CA TRP A 88 -9.37 -13.16 -14.71
C TRP A 88 -10.82 -13.26 -15.14
N ALA A 89 -11.60 -12.19 -14.97
CA ALA A 89 -12.98 -12.15 -15.45
C ALA A 89 -13.05 -12.30 -16.98
N LEU A 90 -12.13 -11.66 -17.71
CA LEU A 90 -12.02 -11.79 -19.18
C LEU A 90 -11.62 -13.21 -19.61
N VAL A 91 -10.67 -13.85 -18.89
CA VAL A 91 -10.34 -15.26 -19.11
C VAL A 91 -11.56 -16.14 -18.90
N GLY A 92 -12.30 -15.93 -17.81
CA GLY A 92 -13.53 -16.69 -17.53
C GLY A 92 -14.59 -16.52 -18.60
N LEU A 93 -14.78 -15.28 -19.09
CA LEU A 93 -15.70 -15.00 -20.21
C LEU A 93 -15.26 -15.72 -21.49
N GLY A 94 -13.97 -15.69 -21.81
CA GLY A 94 -13.44 -16.40 -22.99
C GLY A 94 -13.62 -17.91 -22.91
N LEU A 95 -13.40 -18.53 -21.74
CA LEU A 95 -13.65 -19.95 -21.51
C LEU A 95 -15.11 -20.29 -21.69
N TRP A 96 -16.03 -19.49 -21.16
CA TRP A 96 -17.48 -19.66 -21.30
C TRP A 96 -17.91 -19.55 -22.76
N LEU A 97 -17.42 -18.55 -23.50
CA LEU A 97 -17.72 -18.39 -24.95
C LEU A 97 -17.16 -19.55 -25.78
N ALA A 98 -16.10 -20.22 -25.33
CA ALA A 98 -15.58 -21.44 -25.94
C ALA A 98 -16.34 -22.70 -25.56
N GLY A 99 -17.45 -22.60 -24.81
CA GLY A 99 -18.26 -23.72 -24.37
C GLY A 99 -17.67 -24.56 -23.25
N LEU A 100 -16.68 -24.04 -22.53
CA LEU A 100 -16.03 -24.71 -21.39
C LEU A 100 -16.76 -24.37 -20.09
N GLU A 101 -17.51 -25.28 -19.55
CA GLU A 101 -18.25 -25.15 -18.28
C GLU A 101 -17.36 -25.38 -17.08
N LEU A 102 -16.39 -24.49 -16.84
CA LEU A 102 -15.53 -24.52 -15.66
C LEU A 102 -16.15 -23.69 -14.54
N PRO A 103 -15.89 -24.02 -13.25
CA PRO A 103 -16.39 -23.25 -12.11
C PRO A 103 -15.62 -21.93 -11.93
N PHE A 104 -15.37 -21.21 -13.04
CA PHE A 104 -14.50 -20.04 -13.09
C PHE A 104 -15.12 -18.83 -12.40
N THR A 105 -16.45 -18.74 -12.33
CA THR A 105 -17.15 -17.71 -11.54
C THR A 105 -16.78 -17.78 -10.07
N ALA A 106 -16.68 -18.99 -9.50
CA ALA A 106 -16.26 -19.18 -8.11
C ALA A 106 -14.79 -18.78 -7.91
N PHE A 107 -13.92 -19.08 -8.89
CA PHE A 107 -12.54 -18.62 -8.89
C PHE A 107 -12.47 -17.09 -8.89
N VAL A 108 -13.14 -16.40 -9.81
CA VAL A 108 -13.13 -14.94 -9.92
C VAL A 108 -13.68 -14.27 -8.65
N ALA A 109 -14.78 -14.81 -8.10
CA ALA A 109 -15.36 -14.27 -6.87
C ALA A 109 -14.41 -14.42 -5.68
N ALA A 110 -13.80 -15.58 -5.47
CA ALA A 110 -12.83 -15.81 -4.42
C ALA A 110 -11.55 -14.97 -4.62
N PHE A 111 -11.11 -14.82 -5.87
CA PHE A 111 -10.01 -13.95 -6.24
C PHE A 111 -10.29 -12.49 -5.86
N ALA A 112 -11.43 -11.94 -6.27
CA ALA A 112 -11.83 -10.56 -5.96
C ALA A 112 -11.93 -10.31 -4.44
N LEU A 113 -12.52 -11.26 -3.70
CA LEU A 113 -12.60 -11.20 -2.25
C LEU A 113 -11.22 -11.21 -1.60
N THR A 114 -10.30 -12.04 -2.10
CA THR A 114 -8.91 -12.11 -1.58
C THR A 114 -8.14 -10.83 -1.87
N VAL A 115 -8.25 -10.27 -3.09
CA VAL A 115 -7.64 -8.97 -3.44
C VAL A 115 -8.22 -7.85 -2.56
N SER A 116 -9.53 -7.88 -2.30
CA SER A 116 -10.18 -6.90 -1.41
C SER A 116 -9.66 -7.00 0.02
N ALA A 117 -9.53 -8.22 0.55
CA ALA A 117 -8.96 -8.45 1.88
C ALA A 117 -7.48 -8.02 1.95
N TYR A 118 -6.71 -8.28 0.89
CA TYR A 118 -5.32 -7.82 0.76
C TYR A 118 -5.24 -6.29 0.79
N TYR A 119 -6.09 -5.60 0.03
CA TYR A 119 -6.15 -4.14 0.02
C TYR A 119 -6.50 -3.56 1.40
N VAL A 120 -7.51 -4.11 2.07
CA VAL A 120 -7.88 -3.70 3.43
C VAL A 120 -6.73 -3.94 4.42
N GLY A 121 -6.04 -5.06 4.29
CA GLY A 121 -4.84 -5.36 5.09
C GLY A 121 -3.70 -4.37 4.82
N TYR A 122 -3.46 -4.03 3.56
CA TYR A 122 -2.49 -3.00 3.16
C TYR A 122 -2.79 -1.64 3.82
N GLU A 123 -4.01 -1.11 3.61
CA GLU A 123 -4.42 0.18 4.19
C GLU A 123 -4.33 0.18 5.71
N GLY A 124 -4.83 -0.90 6.35
CA GLY A 124 -4.83 -1.03 7.80
C GLY A 124 -3.43 -1.09 8.40
N LEU A 125 -2.52 -1.92 7.85
CA LEU A 125 -1.16 -2.00 8.35
C LEU A 125 -0.38 -0.72 8.07
N HIS A 126 -0.51 -0.13 6.87
CA HIS A 126 0.12 1.15 6.53
C HIS A 126 -0.30 2.25 7.51
N TYR A 127 -1.61 2.37 7.77
CA TYR A 127 -2.13 3.32 8.75
C TYR A 127 -1.54 3.07 10.14
N LEU A 128 -1.55 1.83 10.63
CA LEU A 128 -1.03 1.48 11.95
C LEU A 128 0.47 1.71 12.11
N MET A 129 1.26 1.58 11.04
CA MET A 129 2.70 1.89 11.06
C MET A 129 2.96 3.36 11.35
N HIS A 130 2.13 4.24 10.79
CA HIS A 130 2.27 5.69 10.98
C HIS A 130 1.44 6.24 12.15
N LYS A 131 0.31 5.61 12.49
CA LYS A 131 -0.56 5.96 13.63
C LYS A 131 -0.94 4.71 14.42
N PRO A 132 -0.09 4.25 15.35
CA PRO A 132 -0.36 3.07 16.14
C PRO A 132 -1.57 3.31 17.06
N THR A 133 -2.61 2.48 16.91
CA THR A 133 -3.89 2.54 17.66
C THR A 133 -4.37 1.17 18.14
N LEU A 134 -3.78 0.07 17.64
CA LEU A 134 -4.17 -1.31 17.96
C LEU A 134 -3.01 -2.09 18.56
N ARG A 135 -2.79 -1.94 19.86
CA ARG A 135 -1.64 -2.49 20.58
C ARG A 135 -1.42 -4.00 20.37
N PHE A 136 -2.47 -4.80 20.20
CA PHE A 136 -2.31 -6.25 20.00
C PHE A 136 -1.70 -6.56 18.63
N VAL A 137 -2.02 -5.78 17.56
CA VAL A 137 -1.41 -5.88 16.25
C VAL A 137 0.05 -5.44 16.31
N GLU A 138 0.31 -4.29 16.91
CA GLU A 138 1.61 -3.64 17.02
C GLU A 138 2.63 -4.48 17.80
N ARG A 139 2.17 -5.31 18.75
CA ARG A 139 3.00 -6.25 19.51
C ARG A 139 3.35 -7.51 18.73
N SER A 140 2.68 -7.80 17.61
CA SER A 140 2.95 -8.99 16.82
C SER A 140 4.36 -8.94 16.20
N ARG A 141 4.99 -10.11 16.07
CA ARG A 141 6.33 -10.21 15.44
C ARG A 141 6.28 -9.78 13.97
N TYR A 142 5.18 -10.10 13.30
CA TYR A 142 4.97 -9.74 11.91
C TYR A 142 4.85 -8.23 11.73
N PHE A 143 4.02 -7.56 12.54
CA PHE A 143 3.86 -6.11 12.45
C PHE A 143 5.20 -5.38 12.66
N ARG A 144 5.97 -5.76 13.68
CA ARG A 144 7.28 -5.14 13.95
C ARG A 144 8.28 -5.34 12.81
N PHE A 145 8.22 -6.49 12.15
CA PHE A 145 9.03 -6.77 10.97
C PHE A 145 8.61 -5.86 9.79
N ILE A 146 7.31 -5.79 9.48
CA ILE A 146 6.82 -5.03 8.33
C ILE A 146 6.86 -3.51 8.58
N GLU A 147 6.71 -3.03 9.83
CA GLU A 147 6.94 -1.64 10.22
C GLU A 147 8.40 -1.24 9.98
N LYS A 148 9.37 -2.07 10.41
CA LYS A 148 10.80 -1.84 10.12
C LYS A 148 11.07 -1.82 8.62
N HIS A 149 10.48 -2.73 7.88
CA HIS A 149 10.58 -2.82 6.43
C HIS A 149 10.09 -1.53 5.75
N HIS A 150 8.90 -1.04 6.13
CA HIS A 150 8.32 0.19 5.61
C HIS A 150 9.09 1.45 6.07
N ARG A 151 9.60 1.46 7.29
CA ARG A 151 10.48 2.53 7.77
C ARG A 151 11.77 2.65 6.93
N ILE A 152 12.37 1.54 6.52
CA ILE A 152 13.50 1.53 5.58
C ILE A 152 13.08 2.07 4.21
N HIS A 153 11.86 1.78 3.75
CA HIS A 153 11.31 2.33 2.52
C HIS A 153 11.26 3.88 2.56
N HIS A 154 10.85 4.47 3.69
CA HIS A 154 10.88 5.93 3.87
C HIS A 154 12.28 6.55 3.81
N ALA A 155 13.33 5.77 4.07
CA ALA A 155 14.72 6.18 3.85
C ALA A 155 15.19 5.95 2.41
N ARG A 156 14.68 4.90 1.76
CA ARG A 156 15.12 4.41 0.45
C ARG A 156 13.92 4.03 -0.40
N MET A 157 13.32 5.01 -1.06
CA MET A 157 12.07 4.87 -1.83
C MET A 157 12.15 3.87 -3.01
N ASP A 158 13.35 3.41 -3.37
CA ASP A 158 13.58 2.38 -4.39
C ASP A 158 13.62 0.95 -3.82
N ARG A 159 13.48 0.79 -2.51
CA ARG A 159 13.56 -0.47 -1.76
C ARG A 159 12.32 -0.68 -0.91
N ASN A 160 12.06 -1.95 -0.54
CA ASN A 160 11.00 -2.31 0.40
C ASN A 160 9.63 -1.73 0.00
N LEU A 161 9.23 -1.99 -1.23
CA LEU A 161 8.05 -1.40 -1.85
C LEU A 161 6.73 -2.07 -1.42
N ASN A 162 6.81 -3.30 -0.88
CA ASN A 162 5.64 -3.94 -0.30
C ASN A 162 5.39 -3.46 1.14
N VAL A 163 4.13 -3.19 1.46
CA VAL A 163 3.67 -2.78 2.79
C VAL A 163 3.03 -3.94 3.54
N LEU A 164 2.29 -4.82 2.83
CA LEU A 164 1.61 -5.95 3.46
C LEU A 164 2.43 -7.23 3.40
N LEU A 165 2.86 -7.69 2.21
CA LEU A 165 3.60 -8.95 2.04
C LEU A 165 4.83 -8.74 1.16
N PRO A 166 6.07 -8.78 1.68
CA PRO A 166 7.28 -8.44 0.94
C PRO A 166 7.76 -9.56 -0.01
N LEU A 167 6.82 -10.30 -0.61
CA LEU A 167 7.13 -11.38 -1.53
C LEU A 167 7.75 -10.86 -2.83
N ALA A 168 7.16 -9.81 -3.42
CA ALA A 168 7.71 -9.22 -4.63
C ALA A 168 9.04 -8.52 -4.37
N ASP A 169 9.23 -7.87 -3.22
CA ASP A 169 10.53 -7.31 -2.82
C ASP A 169 11.61 -8.39 -2.74
N LEU A 170 11.28 -9.56 -2.18
CA LEU A 170 12.20 -10.70 -2.10
C LEU A 170 12.56 -11.21 -3.50
N VAL A 171 11.57 -11.46 -4.35
CA VAL A 171 11.76 -12.05 -5.68
C VAL A 171 12.47 -11.09 -6.63
N LEU A 172 12.16 -9.80 -6.54
CA LEU A 172 12.71 -8.76 -7.44
C LEU A 172 13.97 -8.08 -6.88
N GLY A 173 14.51 -8.56 -5.76
CA GLY A 173 15.77 -8.10 -5.17
C GLY A 173 15.73 -6.68 -4.62
N THR A 174 14.55 -6.20 -4.22
CA THR A 174 14.37 -4.90 -3.57
C THR A 174 14.25 -4.98 -2.05
N LEU A 175 14.23 -6.19 -1.48
CA LEU A 175 14.19 -6.41 -0.03
C LEU A 175 15.51 -5.97 0.63
N VAL A 176 15.40 -5.10 1.63
CA VAL A 176 16.50 -4.65 2.50
C VAL A 176 16.07 -4.83 3.95
N LEU A 177 16.88 -5.53 4.74
CA LEU A 177 16.56 -5.85 6.13
C LEU A 177 17.19 -4.85 7.12
N GLU A 178 18.22 -4.12 6.68
CA GLU A 178 18.94 -3.17 7.53
C GLU A 178 19.21 -1.87 6.77
N ALA A 179 18.95 -0.76 7.44
CA ALA A 179 19.40 0.57 7.02
C ALA A 179 20.04 1.24 8.22
N ALA A 180 21.12 1.97 7.99
CA ALA A 180 21.70 2.85 9.01
C ALA A 180 20.64 3.87 9.42
N SER A 181 20.38 3.98 10.72
CA SER A 181 19.54 5.06 11.25
C SER A 181 20.28 6.37 10.99
N PRO A 182 19.69 7.35 10.29
CA PRO A 182 20.27 8.67 10.26
C PRO A 182 20.30 9.18 11.70
N GLY A 183 21.49 9.40 12.24
CA GLY A 183 21.64 9.96 13.57
C GLY A 183 20.89 11.29 13.64
N VAL A 184 19.75 11.33 14.32
CA VAL A 184 19.02 12.58 14.53
C VAL A 184 19.73 13.36 15.61
N THR A 185 20.46 14.41 15.23
CA THR A 185 20.98 15.38 16.19
C THR A 185 19.81 16.19 16.77
N PRO A 186 19.88 16.65 18.05
CA PRO A 186 18.85 17.50 18.64
C PRO A 186 18.49 18.72 17.79
N ASP A 187 19.44 19.29 17.08
CA ASP A 187 19.22 20.39 16.14
C ASP A 187 18.51 19.93 14.85
N GLY A 188 18.76 18.72 14.41
CA GLY A 188 18.01 18.09 13.30
C GLY A 188 16.54 17.93 13.62
N ALA A 189 16.19 17.44 14.82
CA ALA A 189 14.82 17.31 15.29
C ALA A 189 14.10 18.66 15.35
N ARG A 190 14.75 19.72 15.86
CA ARG A 190 14.18 21.09 15.89
C ARG A 190 13.96 21.67 14.49
N ARG A 191 14.87 21.42 13.54
CA ARG A 191 14.71 21.85 12.13
C ARG A 191 13.58 21.11 11.45
N LEU A 192 13.39 19.82 11.73
CA LEU A 192 12.31 19.00 11.21
C LEU A 192 10.95 19.48 11.73
N ALA A 193 10.82 19.73 13.03
CA ALA A 193 9.60 20.28 13.61
C ALA A 193 9.20 21.63 12.97
N ARG A 194 10.15 22.53 12.71
CA ARG A 194 9.91 23.79 11.99
C ARG A 194 9.53 23.59 10.53
N ARG A 195 10.10 22.59 9.84
CA ARG A 195 9.72 22.25 8.45
C ARG A 195 8.30 21.68 8.39
N HIS A 196 7.92 20.81 9.33
CA HIS A 196 6.56 20.24 9.39
C HIS A 196 5.51 21.32 9.59
N SER A 197 5.72 22.26 10.53
CA SER A 197 4.79 23.36 10.75
C SER A 197 4.71 24.33 9.56
N ALA A 198 5.78 24.54 8.81
CA ALA A 198 5.78 25.36 7.60
C ALA A 198 5.14 24.64 6.42
N PHE A 199 5.26 23.32 6.35
CA PHE A 199 4.68 22.50 5.29
C PHE A 199 3.17 22.33 5.51
N GLY A 200 2.69 22.06 6.73
CA GLY A 200 1.28 22.07 7.08
C GLY A 200 0.59 23.36 6.65
N ARG A 201 1.16 24.52 7.01
CA ARG A 201 0.64 25.82 6.57
C ARG A 201 0.60 26.01 5.05
N ARG A 202 1.52 25.37 4.30
CA ARG A 202 1.51 25.39 2.81
C ARG A 202 0.43 24.50 2.22
N LEU A 203 0.15 23.36 2.83
CA LEU A 203 -0.95 22.47 2.42
C LEU A 203 -2.31 23.11 2.67
N ASP A 204 -2.49 23.77 3.82
CA ASP A 204 -3.70 24.50 4.14
C ASP A 204 -3.93 25.67 3.17
N ALA A 205 -2.87 26.37 2.79
CA ALA A 205 -2.95 27.45 1.80
C ALA A 205 -3.28 26.91 0.39
N ALA A 206 -2.67 25.80 -0.01
CA ALA A 206 -2.94 25.16 -1.31
C ALA A 206 -4.34 24.53 -1.36
N GLY A 207 -4.80 23.93 -0.25
CA GLY A 207 -6.15 23.36 -0.14
C GLY A 207 -7.23 24.43 -0.22
N LYS A 208 -7.00 25.62 0.34
CA LYS A 208 -7.92 26.76 0.23
C LYS A 208 -7.98 27.36 -1.18
N GLN A 209 -6.85 27.37 -1.91
CA GLN A 209 -6.81 27.84 -3.31
C GLN A 209 -7.49 26.90 -4.31
N LEU A 210 -7.65 25.61 -3.96
CA LEU A 210 -8.33 24.61 -4.80
C LEU A 210 -9.83 24.52 -4.50
N ALA A 211 -10.30 25.16 -3.43
CA ALA A 211 -11.70 25.20 -3.00
C ALA A 211 -12.42 26.51 -3.42
N GLU A 212 -11.69 27.49 -3.95
CA GLU A 212 -12.18 28.72 -4.59
C GLU A 212 -12.17 28.56 -6.13
#